data_fe599277561f8ae59154342e07b95b6b
#
_entry.id   fe599277561f8ae59154342e07b95b6b
#
_cell.length_a   1.000
_cell.length_b   1.000
_cell.length_c   1.000
_cell.angle_alpha   90.00
_cell.angle_beta   90.00
_cell.angle_gamma   90.00
#
_symmetry.space_group_name_H-M   'P 1'
#
loop_
_entity.id
_entity.type
_entity.pdbx_description
1 polymer ?
#
loop_
_entity_poly.entity_id
_entity_poly.type
_entity_poly.pdbx_seq_one_letter_code
_entity_poly.pdbx_strand_id
1 'polypeptide(L)'
;GFQDGIDAFAYTGNCDYSHKFESNFVNVNITFSNSIMLSSLVGLRLGVWIAHGEGKFNFPYYKDKYNIAMSYSFDDYPGNPNGSDWSVAAICSNDGRHLAMMPHLERAFLPWQWPYYPEGRKDDEVAPWIEAFVNAFNWIKNNR
;
A
#
# COMPACT_ATOMS: atom_id res chain seq x y z
N GLY A 1 8.97 13.36 10.51
CA GLY A 1 8.73 13.45 9.09
C GLY A 1 9.53 12.40 8.32
N PHE A 2 9.31 12.29 7.04
CA PHE A 2 10.02 11.41 6.11
C PHE A 2 11.47 11.86 5.79
N GLN A 3 12.18 12.56 6.69
CA GLN A 3 13.52 13.04 6.35
C GLN A 3 14.46 11.91 5.94
N ASP A 4 14.32 10.73 6.56
CA ASP A 4 15.09 9.54 6.19
C ASP A 4 14.36 8.66 5.15
N GLY A 5 13.14 8.99 4.78
CA GLY A 5 12.32 8.24 3.83
C GLY A 5 12.26 8.83 2.43
N ILE A 6 12.74 10.07 2.25
CA ILE A 6 12.78 10.70 0.91
C ILE A 6 13.75 9.94 0.00
N ASP A 7 14.83 9.40 0.56
CA ASP A 7 15.79 8.56 -0.17
C ASP A 7 15.23 7.17 -0.54
N ALA A 8 14.12 6.77 0.05
CA ALA A 8 13.48 5.47 -0.24
C ALA A 8 12.53 5.52 -1.43
N PHE A 9 12.21 6.71 -1.94
CA PHE A 9 11.37 6.88 -3.12
C PHE A 9 12.22 7.43 -4.27
N ALA A 10 12.96 6.56 -4.94
CA ALA A 10 13.71 6.96 -6.11
C ALA A 10 12.81 6.92 -7.34
N TYR A 11 12.64 8.07 -7.96
CA TYR A 11 12.21 8.17 -9.34
C TYR A 11 13.37 7.72 -10.23
N THR A 12 13.29 6.52 -10.73
CA THR A 12 14.25 6.06 -11.74
C THR A 12 13.46 5.84 -13.03
N GLY A 13 13.69 6.65 -14.05
CA GLY A 13 12.97 6.62 -15.34
C GLY A 13 13.08 5.31 -16.14
N ASN A 14 13.41 4.18 -15.49
CA ASN A 14 13.55 2.86 -16.07
C ASN A 14 13.10 1.76 -15.09
N CYS A 15 11.99 1.96 -14.38
CA CYS A 15 11.70 1.17 -13.19
C CYS A 15 10.71 0.06 -13.34
N ASP A 16 9.88 0.10 -14.34
CA ASP A 16 8.93 -0.96 -14.58
C ASP A 16 9.54 -2.03 -15.47
N TYR A 17 9.32 -3.29 -15.12
CA TYR A 17 9.67 -4.42 -15.98
C TYR A 17 9.08 -4.27 -17.38
N SER A 18 7.93 -3.59 -17.50
CA SER A 18 7.23 -3.38 -18.77
C SER A 18 7.67 -2.11 -19.51
N HIS A 19 8.32 -1.16 -18.85
CA HIS A 19 8.60 0.19 -19.35
C HIS A 19 7.34 0.94 -19.86
N LYS A 20 6.17 0.62 -19.28
CA LYS A 20 4.87 1.16 -19.65
C LYS A 20 4.09 1.53 -18.40
N PHE A 21 3.02 2.29 -18.58
CA PHE A 21 2.05 2.53 -17.52
C PHE A 21 1.38 1.22 -17.12
N GLU A 22 1.52 0.84 -15.84
CA GLU A 22 0.88 -0.33 -15.25
C GLU A 22 -0.42 0.06 -14.56
N SER A 23 -1.49 -0.62 -14.95
CA SER A 23 -2.79 -0.53 -14.31
C SER A 23 -3.28 -1.96 -14.05
N ASN A 24 -3.28 -2.37 -12.78
CA ASN A 24 -3.58 -3.76 -12.42
C ASN A 24 -4.21 -3.83 -11.03
N PHE A 25 -4.90 -4.95 -10.75
CA PHE A 25 -5.41 -5.29 -9.43
C PHE A 25 -4.51 -6.34 -8.81
N VAL A 26 -3.80 -5.97 -7.75
CA VAL A 26 -2.78 -6.81 -7.12
C VAL A 26 -3.13 -7.15 -5.69
N ASN A 27 -2.55 -8.21 -5.14
CA ASN A 27 -2.70 -8.57 -3.74
C ASN A 27 -1.54 -8.00 -2.91
N VAL A 28 -1.89 -7.45 -1.76
CA VAL A 28 -0.93 -6.95 -0.77
C VAL A 28 -1.16 -7.58 0.59
N ASN A 29 -0.08 -7.75 1.35
CA ASN A 29 -0.12 -8.16 2.76
C ASN A 29 0.12 -6.93 3.62
N ILE A 30 -0.75 -6.69 4.61
CA ILE A 30 -0.62 -5.59 5.55
C ILE A 30 0.21 -6.09 6.73
N THR A 31 1.42 -5.55 6.85
CA THR A 31 2.39 -5.98 7.86
C THR A 31 2.22 -5.21 9.16
N PHE A 32 2.74 -5.77 10.25
CA PHE A 32 2.77 -5.06 11.53
C PHE A 32 3.61 -3.78 11.38
N SER A 33 2.99 -2.66 11.70
CA SER A 33 3.62 -1.32 11.69
C SER A 33 2.86 -0.40 12.65
N ASN A 34 3.39 0.80 12.87
CA ASN A 34 2.71 1.82 13.65
C ASN A 34 1.79 2.72 12.80
N SER A 35 1.52 2.36 11.54
CA SER A 35 0.64 3.15 10.68
C SER A 35 -0.76 3.28 11.28
N ILE A 36 -1.19 4.51 11.53
CA ILE A 36 -2.52 4.82 12.05
C ILE A 36 -3.60 4.33 11.09
N MET A 37 -3.44 4.61 9.80
CA MET A 37 -4.43 4.22 8.78
C MET A 37 -4.61 2.70 8.68
N LEU A 38 -3.54 1.92 8.80
CA LEU A 38 -3.58 0.48 8.59
C LEU A 38 -3.73 -0.34 9.88
N SER A 39 -3.88 0.30 11.04
CA SER A 39 -3.81 -0.34 12.35
C SER A 39 -4.79 -1.50 12.55
N SER A 40 -6.04 -1.36 12.10
CA SER A 40 -7.07 -2.41 12.21
C SER A 40 -7.00 -3.47 11.10
N LEU A 41 -6.17 -3.25 10.09
CA LEU A 41 -6.04 -4.13 8.91
C LEU A 41 -4.81 -5.03 8.96
N VAL A 42 -3.99 -4.92 9.99
CA VAL A 42 -2.75 -5.71 10.16
C VAL A 42 -3.04 -7.21 10.09
N GLY A 43 -2.24 -7.93 9.31
CA GLY A 43 -2.37 -9.37 9.08
C GLY A 43 -3.33 -9.76 7.96
N LEU A 44 -4.07 -8.81 7.39
CA LEU A 44 -4.94 -9.08 6.24
C LEU A 44 -4.13 -9.12 4.93
N ARG A 45 -4.65 -9.93 4.00
CA ARG A 45 -4.25 -9.94 2.61
C ARG A 45 -5.42 -9.43 1.77
N LEU A 46 -5.23 -8.31 1.07
CA LEU A 46 -6.28 -7.63 0.34
C LEU A 46 -5.86 -7.32 -1.09
N GLY A 47 -6.85 -7.31 -1.98
CA GLY A 47 -6.69 -6.81 -3.33
C GLY A 47 -6.77 -5.29 -3.37
N VAL A 48 -5.97 -4.65 -4.23
CA VAL A 48 -5.94 -3.21 -4.41
C VAL A 48 -5.48 -2.83 -5.82
N TRP A 49 -5.97 -1.69 -6.31
CA TRP A 49 -5.55 -1.16 -7.60
C TRP A 49 -4.19 -0.46 -7.52
N ILE A 50 -3.39 -0.69 -8.57
CA ILE A 50 -2.23 0.13 -8.91
C ILE A 50 -2.48 0.86 -10.23
N ALA A 51 -1.90 2.05 -10.39
CA ALA A 51 -1.98 2.84 -11.61
C ALA A 51 -0.78 3.80 -11.64
N HIS A 52 0.37 3.34 -12.14
CA HIS A 52 1.60 4.12 -12.16
C HIS A 52 2.49 3.77 -13.35
N GLY A 53 3.33 4.70 -13.77
CA GLY A 53 4.24 4.53 -14.91
C GLY A 53 5.70 4.35 -14.51
N GLU A 54 6.14 4.89 -13.38
CA GLU A 54 7.57 5.07 -13.12
C GLU A 54 7.98 5.04 -11.64
N GLY A 55 7.09 4.72 -10.73
CA GLY A 55 7.39 4.70 -9.30
C GLY A 55 7.77 3.34 -8.76
N LYS A 56 8.84 3.24 -8.01
CA LYS A 56 9.15 2.07 -7.17
C LYS A 56 9.84 2.48 -5.88
N PHE A 57 9.73 1.64 -4.87
CA PHE A 57 10.55 1.77 -3.67
C PHE A 57 11.95 1.22 -3.95
N ASN A 58 12.94 2.04 -3.71
CA ASN A 58 14.35 1.67 -3.72
C ASN A 58 14.98 2.11 -2.39
N PHE A 59 15.59 1.18 -1.68
CA PHE A 59 16.05 1.38 -0.31
C PHE A 59 17.58 1.32 -0.23
N PRO A 60 18.26 2.47 0.00
CA PRO A 60 19.72 2.51 0.09
C PRO A 60 20.30 1.87 1.36
N TYR A 61 19.45 1.59 2.38
CA TYR A 61 19.88 1.01 3.65
C TYR A 61 19.23 -0.35 3.90
N TYR A 62 19.61 -1.04 4.98
CA TYR A 62 19.01 -2.31 5.38
C TYR A 62 17.54 -2.19 5.74
N LYS A 63 16.79 -3.25 5.52
CA LYS A 63 15.33 -3.33 5.67
C LYS A 63 14.82 -2.89 7.05
N ASP A 64 15.58 -3.16 8.11
CA ASP A 64 15.26 -2.81 9.50
C ASP A 64 15.26 -1.30 9.78
N LYS A 65 15.80 -0.49 8.86
CA LYS A 65 15.76 0.98 8.95
C LYS A 65 14.43 1.58 8.53
N TYR A 66 13.56 0.79 7.92
CA TYR A 66 12.31 1.28 7.35
C TYR A 66 11.10 0.66 8.03
N ASN A 67 10.09 1.50 8.25
CA ASN A 67 8.83 1.07 8.82
C ASN A 67 7.88 0.63 7.69
N ILE A 68 8.04 -0.61 7.26
CA ILE A 68 7.27 -1.19 6.15
C ILE A 68 5.87 -1.53 6.65
N ALA A 69 4.87 -0.90 6.05
CA ALA A 69 3.47 -1.04 6.43
C ALA A 69 2.68 -2.00 5.53
N MET A 70 3.17 -2.23 4.31
CA MET A 70 2.53 -3.10 3.34
C MET A 70 3.55 -3.65 2.34
N SER A 71 3.37 -4.90 1.93
CA SER A 71 4.15 -5.51 0.85
C SER A 71 3.26 -6.18 -0.18
N TYR A 72 3.70 -6.24 -1.43
CA TYR A 72 3.06 -7.08 -2.44
C TYR A 72 3.12 -8.55 -2.02
N SER A 73 2.09 -9.32 -2.38
CA SER A 73 2.01 -10.74 -1.99
C SER A 73 2.91 -11.65 -2.83
N PHE A 74 3.45 -11.14 -3.91
CA PHE A 74 4.37 -11.84 -4.81
C PHE A 74 5.57 -10.94 -5.09
N ASP A 75 6.75 -11.55 -5.22
CA ASP A 75 8.01 -10.81 -5.38
C ASP A 75 8.26 -10.36 -6.82
N ASP A 76 7.71 -11.11 -7.78
CA ASP A 76 7.96 -10.90 -9.20
C ASP A 76 6.75 -10.26 -9.91
N TYR A 77 7.01 -9.75 -11.13
CA TYR A 77 5.96 -9.31 -12.05
C TYR A 77 4.98 -10.46 -12.37
N PRO A 78 3.67 -10.24 -12.44
CA PRO A 78 2.97 -8.96 -12.30
C PRO A 78 2.55 -8.61 -10.86
N GLY A 79 2.89 -9.41 -9.88
CA GLY A 79 2.47 -9.24 -8.48
C GLY A 79 3.23 -8.12 -7.75
N ASN A 80 4.50 -7.89 -8.10
CA ASN A 80 5.31 -6.72 -7.77
C ASN A 80 5.60 -5.96 -9.08
N PRO A 81 4.66 -5.12 -9.55
CA PRO A 81 4.62 -4.67 -10.94
C PRO A 81 5.77 -3.75 -11.31
N ASN A 82 6.29 -2.99 -10.37
CA ASN A 82 7.38 -2.03 -10.57
C ASN A 82 8.72 -2.51 -10.00
N GLY A 83 8.80 -3.72 -9.46
CA GLY A 83 10.04 -4.28 -8.93
C GLY A 83 10.57 -3.54 -7.70
N SER A 84 9.68 -3.10 -6.80
CA SER A 84 10.08 -2.50 -5.52
C SER A 84 10.92 -3.47 -4.70
N ASP A 85 11.98 -2.94 -4.06
CA ASP A 85 12.84 -3.71 -3.18
C ASP A 85 12.00 -4.38 -2.08
N TRP A 86 12.29 -5.67 -1.79
CA TRP A 86 11.60 -6.50 -0.81
C TRP A 86 10.08 -6.53 -0.98
N SER A 87 9.61 -6.31 -2.22
CA SER A 87 8.18 -6.23 -2.56
C SER A 87 7.41 -5.18 -1.79
N VAL A 88 8.06 -4.11 -1.34
CA VAL A 88 7.42 -3.06 -0.53
C VAL A 88 6.39 -2.32 -1.37
N ALA A 89 5.17 -2.25 -0.84
CA ALA A 89 4.05 -1.51 -1.42
C ALA A 89 3.71 -0.23 -0.64
N ALA A 90 4.05 -0.17 0.65
CA ALA A 90 3.89 1.02 1.48
C ALA A 90 4.87 1.08 2.65
N ILE A 91 5.27 2.29 3.01
CA ILE A 91 6.04 2.61 4.22
C ILE A 91 5.32 3.67 5.04
N CYS A 92 5.57 3.73 6.34
CA CYS A 92 5.04 4.79 7.18
C CYS A 92 6.14 5.50 8.00
N SER A 93 5.84 6.71 8.44
CA SER A 93 6.71 7.47 9.33
C SER A 93 6.81 6.83 10.72
N ASN A 94 7.84 7.21 11.48
CA ASN A 94 8.06 6.69 12.83
C ASN A 94 6.93 7.04 13.81
N ASP A 95 6.20 8.13 13.57
CA ASP A 95 5.03 8.53 14.35
C ASP A 95 3.71 7.92 13.83
N GLY A 96 3.76 7.14 12.74
CA GLY A 96 2.62 6.45 12.13
C GLY A 96 1.61 7.33 11.38
N ARG A 97 1.84 8.66 11.36
CA ARG A 97 0.87 9.63 10.79
C ARG A 97 0.98 9.84 9.29
N HIS A 98 2.11 9.45 8.70
CA HIS A 98 2.34 9.58 7.27
C HIS A 98 2.48 8.19 6.66
N LEU A 99 1.73 7.94 5.60
CA LEU A 99 1.75 6.70 4.85
C LEU A 99 2.07 7.02 3.39
N ALA A 100 3.18 6.50 2.89
CA ALA A 100 3.54 6.57 1.48
C ALA A 100 3.34 5.21 0.83
N MET A 101 2.59 5.17 -0.27
CA MET A 101 2.24 3.90 -0.93
C MET A 101 2.13 4.06 -2.44
N MET A 102 2.33 2.96 -3.16
CA MET A 102 2.10 2.87 -4.60
C MET A 102 0.64 2.50 -4.94
N PRO A 103 -0.01 1.56 -4.23
CA PRO A 103 -1.42 1.23 -4.46
C PRO A 103 -2.38 2.37 -4.10
N HIS A 104 -3.59 2.29 -4.68
CA HIS A 104 -4.66 3.27 -4.54
C HIS A 104 -5.82 2.73 -3.69
N LEU A 105 -5.85 3.02 -2.39
CA LEU A 105 -6.92 2.59 -1.49
C LEU A 105 -8.26 3.22 -1.85
N GLU A 106 -8.24 4.47 -2.33
CA GLU A 106 -9.43 5.23 -2.75
C GLU A 106 -10.14 4.63 -3.97
N ARG A 107 -9.49 3.67 -4.64
CA ARG A 107 -10.06 2.93 -5.76
C ARG A 107 -10.52 1.52 -5.40
N ALA A 108 -10.54 1.16 -4.10
CA ALA A 108 -10.83 -0.19 -3.65
C ALA A 108 -11.64 -0.26 -2.34
N PHE A 109 -12.29 0.83 -1.90
CA PHE A 109 -13.06 0.85 -0.66
C PHE A 109 -14.55 0.49 -0.85
N LEU A 110 -15.01 0.33 -2.09
CA LEU A 110 -16.35 -0.16 -2.40
C LEU A 110 -16.27 -1.51 -3.12
N PRO A 111 -17.19 -2.46 -2.85
CA PRO A 111 -17.19 -3.78 -3.47
C PRO A 111 -17.17 -3.76 -5.00
N TRP A 112 -17.94 -2.88 -5.63
CA TRP A 112 -18.02 -2.77 -7.10
C TRP A 112 -16.73 -2.25 -7.76
N GLN A 113 -15.80 -1.68 -6.98
CA GLN A 113 -14.50 -1.25 -7.49
C GLN A 113 -13.51 -2.43 -7.67
N TRP A 114 -13.85 -3.60 -7.12
CA TRP A 114 -13.02 -4.80 -7.24
C TRP A 114 -13.38 -5.57 -8.51
N PRO A 115 -12.41 -6.09 -9.26
CA PRO A 115 -12.68 -6.91 -10.43
C PRO A 115 -13.37 -8.24 -10.07
N TYR A 116 -13.15 -8.70 -8.86
CA TYR A 116 -13.81 -9.84 -8.23
C TYR A 116 -13.97 -9.59 -6.73
N TYR A 117 -15.20 -9.61 -6.24
CA TYR A 117 -15.49 -9.51 -4.81
C TYR A 117 -16.06 -10.86 -4.31
N PRO A 118 -15.64 -11.34 -3.09
CA PRO A 118 -16.06 -12.66 -2.61
C PRO A 118 -17.56 -12.83 -2.56
N GLU A 119 -18.06 -13.96 -3.08
CA GLU A 119 -19.52 -14.22 -3.19
C GLU A 119 -20.24 -14.15 -1.83
N GLY A 120 -19.61 -14.69 -0.77
CA GLY A 120 -20.17 -14.64 0.59
C GLY A 120 -20.22 -13.25 1.21
N ARG A 121 -19.74 -12.23 0.50
CA ARG A 121 -19.68 -10.82 0.95
C ARG A 121 -20.33 -9.86 -0.04
N LYS A 122 -21.17 -10.36 -0.95
CA LYS A 122 -21.84 -9.53 -1.98
C LYS A 122 -22.73 -8.43 -1.43
N ASP A 123 -23.25 -8.62 -0.21
CA ASP A 123 -24.13 -7.68 0.47
C ASP A 123 -23.35 -6.63 1.31
N ASP A 124 -22.03 -6.67 1.28
CA ASP A 124 -21.22 -5.62 1.94
C ASP A 124 -21.47 -4.27 1.27
N GLU A 125 -21.80 -3.27 2.06
CA GLU A 125 -21.96 -1.89 1.57
C GLU A 125 -20.59 -1.26 1.24
N VAL A 126 -19.55 -1.69 1.95
CA VAL A 126 -18.17 -1.20 1.81
C VAL A 126 -17.16 -2.35 1.83
N ALA A 127 -16.06 -2.16 1.13
CA ALA A 127 -14.93 -3.11 1.16
C ALA A 127 -13.98 -2.81 2.34
N PRO A 128 -13.12 -3.77 2.74
CA PRO A 128 -12.24 -3.61 3.92
C PRO A 128 -11.35 -2.36 3.94
N TRP A 129 -10.98 -1.82 2.80
CA TRP A 129 -10.14 -0.62 2.73
C TRP A 129 -10.76 0.64 3.32
N ILE A 130 -12.09 0.67 3.53
CA ILE A 130 -12.75 1.80 4.23
C ILE A 130 -12.18 1.98 5.64
N GLU A 131 -11.75 0.91 6.29
CA GLU A 131 -11.20 0.94 7.64
C GLU A 131 -9.96 1.83 7.75
N ALA A 132 -9.16 1.93 6.69
CA ALA A 132 -8.01 2.83 6.68
C ALA A 132 -8.42 4.30 6.89
N PHE A 133 -9.52 4.71 6.26
CA PHE A 133 -10.06 6.07 6.39
C PHE A 133 -10.76 6.28 7.74
N VAL A 134 -11.46 5.26 8.22
CA VAL A 134 -12.10 5.26 9.55
C VAL A 134 -11.06 5.38 10.65
N ASN A 135 -9.95 4.65 10.56
CA ASN A 135 -8.83 4.74 11.51
C ASN A 135 -8.24 6.16 11.55
N ALA A 136 -7.99 6.76 10.38
CA ALA A 136 -7.49 8.13 10.30
C ALA A 136 -8.46 9.14 10.91
N PHE A 137 -9.76 9.02 10.61
CA PHE A 137 -10.80 9.88 11.16
C PHE A 137 -10.88 9.78 12.69
N ASN A 138 -10.91 8.56 13.22
CA ASN A 138 -10.99 8.31 14.65
C ASN A 138 -9.75 8.84 15.38
N TRP A 139 -8.57 8.67 14.78
CA TRP A 139 -7.34 9.21 15.35
C TRP A 139 -7.39 10.73 15.46
N ILE A 140 -7.82 11.44 14.40
CA ILE A 140 -7.95 12.89 14.40
C ILE A 140 -8.96 13.34 15.46
N LYS A 141 -10.11 12.65 15.57
CA LYS A 141 -11.16 12.97 16.54
C LYS A 141 -10.67 12.84 17.99
N ASN A 142 -9.83 11.85 18.27
CA ASN A 142 -9.37 11.54 19.63
C ASN A 142 -8.10 12.32 20.04
N ASN A 143 -7.44 13.01 19.11
CA ASN A 143 -6.19 13.74 19.34
C ASN A 143 -6.31 15.25 19.02
N ARG A 144 -7.51 15.77 19.04
CA ARG A 144 -7.80 17.23 18.95
C ARG A 144 -7.78 17.90 20.30
#